data_01d08ac7bd6936108c8d8a0888f69f24
#
_entry.id   01d08ac7bd6936108c8d8a0888f69f24
#
_cell.length_a   1.000
_cell.length_b   1.000
_cell.length_c   1.000
_cell.angle_alpha   90.00
_cell.angle_beta   90.00
_cell.angle_gamma   90.00
#
_symmetry.space_group_name_H-M   'P 1'
#
loop_
_entity.id
_entity.type
_entity.pdbx_description
1 polymer ?
#
loop_
_entity_poly.entity_id
_entity_poly.type
_entity_poly.pdbx_seq_one_letter_code
_entity_poly.pdbx_strand_id
1 'polypeptide(L)'
;MRRIITVAVACLAGVGLLSTPASAADDEGIIFRFKDRRITESSGLAVSLLHEGIVYTHNDSGDGAVCYAVGLDGRTRATYTLRGVRAQDWEAMAASKDPVTGQSALWFADIGDSLDRTRQDVSIYKVAEPRALRDATVSATRYRFSYEDGPRDAEGIMVHPRTGRLYVVSKEFSGALYIAPKRLRTDRVNVLRKVGGAPPMATDAAFAPDGSSFVIRTYAYASLFRAPDDLIVKILMPGLHQAESIAYTLDGEALLAGSEGVNSPVWRVPMPSEVVQDRRSPRLR
;
A
#
# COMPACT_ATOMS: atom_id res chain seq x y z
N MET A 1 80.27 -22.73 8.93
CA MET A 1 79.21 -22.00 9.66
C MET A 1 77.93 -22.16 8.93
N ARG A 2 77.07 -23.09 9.42
CA ARG A 2 75.72 -23.34 8.86
C ARG A 2 74.66 -22.65 9.76
N ARG A 3 73.87 -21.72 9.20
CA ARG A 3 72.77 -21.06 9.89
C ARG A 3 71.53 -21.92 9.70
N ILE A 4 70.93 -22.34 10.81
CA ILE A 4 69.69 -23.06 10.90
C ILE A 4 68.58 -21.98 10.88
N ILE A 5 67.68 -22.05 9.91
CA ILE A 5 66.45 -21.20 9.85
C ILE A 5 65.32 -22.02 10.45
N THR A 6 64.81 -21.55 11.56
CA THR A 6 63.63 -22.11 12.22
C THR A 6 62.36 -21.49 11.56
N VAL A 7 61.57 -22.33 10.94
CA VAL A 7 60.23 -21.92 10.38
C VAL A 7 59.20 -22.11 11.48
N ALA A 8 58.58 -21.03 11.91
CA ALA A 8 57.47 -21.07 12.83
C ALA A 8 56.15 -21.27 12.00
N VAL A 9 55.48 -22.37 12.31
CA VAL A 9 54.14 -22.68 11.76
C VAL A 9 53.08 -21.95 12.62
N ALA A 10 52.42 -20.96 12.04
CA ALA A 10 51.26 -20.29 12.70
C ALA A 10 50.00 -21.11 12.42
N CYS A 11 49.42 -21.66 13.48
CA CYS A 11 48.08 -22.26 13.45
C CYS A 11 47.02 -21.15 13.35
N LEU A 12 46.38 -21.02 12.19
CA LEU A 12 45.14 -20.25 12.05
C LEU A 12 43.99 -21.02 12.69
N ALA A 13 43.55 -20.55 13.84
CA ALA A 13 42.27 -20.99 14.43
C ALA A 13 41.13 -20.40 13.57
N GLY A 14 40.41 -21.28 12.90
CA GLY A 14 39.19 -20.91 12.18
C GLY A 14 38.13 -20.46 13.18
N VAL A 15 37.76 -19.18 13.14
CA VAL A 15 36.57 -18.65 13.80
C VAL A 15 35.36 -19.10 12.97
N GLY A 16 34.71 -20.18 13.44
CA GLY A 16 33.40 -20.57 12.93
C GLY A 16 32.40 -19.47 13.24
N LEU A 17 31.92 -18.78 12.20
CA LEU A 17 30.74 -17.94 12.28
C LEU A 17 29.55 -18.84 12.63
N LEU A 18 29.18 -18.86 13.92
CA LEU A 18 27.91 -19.37 14.36
C LEU A 18 26.84 -18.44 13.78
N SER A 19 26.17 -18.89 12.72
CA SER A 19 24.92 -18.27 12.27
C SER A 19 23.93 -18.41 13.41
N THR A 20 23.68 -17.32 14.13
CA THR A 20 22.56 -17.23 15.06
C THR A 20 21.28 -17.49 14.28
N PRO A 21 20.38 -18.40 14.71
CA PRO A 21 19.08 -18.54 14.09
C PRO A 21 18.36 -17.19 14.19
N ALA A 22 17.71 -16.76 13.10
CA ALA A 22 16.87 -15.58 13.08
C ALA A 22 15.92 -15.65 14.29
N SER A 23 15.99 -14.63 15.13
CA SER A 23 15.31 -14.62 16.43
C SER A 23 13.80 -14.51 16.21
N ALA A 24 13.02 -15.20 17.05
CA ALA A 24 11.56 -15.07 17.12
C ALA A 24 11.05 -13.63 17.40
N ALA A 25 11.95 -12.70 17.72
CA ALA A 25 11.66 -11.27 17.85
C ALA A 25 11.32 -10.60 16.52
N ASP A 26 11.71 -11.17 15.38
CA ASP A 26 11.43 -10.60 14.05
C ASP A 26 9.98 -10.81 13.59
N ASP A 27 9.20 -11.68 14.22
CA ASP A 27 7.80 -11.96 13.89
C ASP A 27 6.79 -11.25 14.80
N GLU A 28 7.23 -10.51 15.82
CA GLU A 28 6.34 -9.72 16.67
C GLU A 28 5.70 -8.56 15.86
N GLY A 29 4.36 -8.62 15.73
CA GLY A 29 3.59 -7.68 14.93
C GLY A 29 3.15 -8.21 13.56
N ILE A 30 3.65 -9.34 13.09
CA ILE A 30 3.12 -10.02 11.88
C ILE A 30 1.76 -10.62 12.21
N ILE A 31 0.72 -10.19 11.49
CA ILE A 31 -0.62 -10.77 11.66
C ILE A 31 -0.86 -11.99 10.77
N PHE A 32 -0.25 -12.01 9.59
CA PHE A 32 -0.21 -13.17 8.71
C PHE A 32 0.90 -13.04 7.65
N ARG A 33 1.18 -14.15 6.95
CA ARG A 33 1.97 -14.18 5.72
C ARG A 33 1.10 -14.71 4.59
N PHE A 34 1.24 -14.15 3.39
CA PHE A 34 0.52 -14.65 2.21
C PHE A 34 0.93 -16.08 1.89
N LYS A 35 -0.01 -17.01 1.97
CA LYS A 35 0.23 -18.45 1.69
C LYS A 35 -0.02 -18.83 0.23
N ASP A 36 -0.65 -17.97 -0.53
CA ASP A 36 -0.90 -18.18 -1.95
C ASP A 36 0.35 -17.79 -2.74
N ARG A 37 0.95 -18.78 -3.39
CA ARG A 37 2.18 -18.58 -4.17
C ARG A 37 2.00 -17.72 -5.42
N ARG A 38 0.76 -17.42 -5.81
CA ARG A 38 0.45 -16.48 -6.88
C ARG A 38 0.65 -15.04 -6.46
N ILE A 39 0.64 -14.74 -5.16
CA ILE A 39 0.91 -13.43 -4.62
C ILE A 39 2.43 -13.31 -4.48
N THR A 40 3.07 -12.69 -5.48
CA THR A 40 4.52 -12.56 -5.61
C THR A 40 4.99 -11.12 -5.42
N GLU A 41 4.13 -10.15 -5.73
CA GLU A 41 4.44 -8.71 -5.75
C GLU A 41 3.26 -7.94 -5.17
N SER A 42 2.90 -8.24 -3.89
CA SER A 42 1.79 -7.56 -3.20
C SER A 42 2.06 -6.07 -3.07
N SER A 43 1.55 -5.27 -4.02
CA SER A 43 1.78 -3.83 -4.09
C SER A 43 0.69 -3.02 -3.35
N GLY A 44 -0.58 -3.39 -3.45
CA GLY A 44 -1.67 -2.70 -2.77
C GLY A 44 -2.33 -3.51 -1.65
N LEU A 45 -2.82 -2.85 -0.59
CA LEU A 45 -3.64 -3.44 0.47
C LEU A 45 -4.92 -2.66 0.70
N ALA A 46 -6.04 -3.38 0.89
CA ALA A 46 -7.28 -2.78 1.36
C ALA A 46 -8.02 -3.71 2.33
N VAL A 47 -8.46 -3.18 3.45
CA VAL A 47 -9.28 -3.93 4.41
C VAL A 47 -10.73 -3.96 3.91
N SER A 48 -11.33 -5.15 3.88
CA SER A 48 -12.71 -5.34 3.47
C SER A 48 -13.67 -4.54 4.36
N LEU A 49 -14.65 -3.88 3.73
CA LEU A 49 -15.72 -3.17 4.43
C LEU A 49 -16.99 -4.01 4.57
N LEU A 50 -17.04 -5.20 3.93
CA LEU A 50 -18.16 -6.13 3.95
C LEU A 50 -17.86 -7.43 4.70
N HIS A 51 -16.62 -7.89 4.68
CA HIS A 51 -16.22 -9.20 5.20
C HIS A 51 -15.19 -9.03 6.32
N GLU A 52 -15.60 -9.34 7.53
CA GLU A 52 -14.68 -9.30 8.68
C GLU A 52 -13.49 -10.23 8.47
N GLY A 53 -12.29 -9.76 8.83
CA GLY A 53 -11.05 -10.53 8.74
C GLY A 53 -10.56 -10.78 7.31
N ILE A 54 -11.07 -10.05 6.31
CA ILE A 54 -10.59 -10.11 4.93
C ILE A 54 -9.77 -8.87 4.59
N VAL A 55 -8.62 -9.12 3.97
CA VAL A 55 -7.77 -8.11 3.35
C VAL A 55 -7.66 -8.41 1.87
N TYR A 56 -7.77 -7.40 1.04
CA TYR A 56 -7.56 -7.50 -0.40
C TYR A 56 -6.14 -7.09 -0.75
N THR A 57 -5.58 -7.75 -1.77
CA THR A 57 -4.31 -7.39 -2.39
C THR A 57 -4.32 -7.71 -3.88
N HIS A 58 -3.40 -7.13 -4.62
CA HIS A 58 -3.07 -7.48 -6.00
C HIS A 58 -1.55 -7.53 -6.15
N ASN A 59 -1.08 -8.16 -7.21
CA ASN A 59 0.31 -8.02 -7.61
C ASN A 59 0.48 -6.74 -8.42
N ASP A 60 1.72 -6.27 -8.50
CA ASP A 60 2.18 -5.18 -9.35
C ASP A 60 2.08 -5.55 -10.84
N SER A 61 3.01 -5.15 -11.65
CA SER A 61 3.08 -5.40 -13.08
C SER A 61 3.18 -6.90 -13.42
N GLY A 62 2.63 -7.31 -14.57
CA GLY A 62 2.84 -8.64 -15.15
C GLY A 62 1.85 -9.74 -14.76
N ASP A 63 1.03 -9.59 -13.73
CA ASP A 63 0.08 -10.61 -13.26
C ASP A 63 -1.33 -10.49 -13.88
N GLY A 64 -1.62 -9.46 -14.62
CA GLY A 64 -2.97 -9.20 -15.10
C GLY A 64 -3.87 -8.57 -14.03
N ALA A 65 -5.14 -8.30 -14.42
CA ALA A 65 -6.08 -7.56 -13.57
C ALA A 65 -6.77 -8.48 -12.55
N VAL A 66 -6.03 -8.95 -11.57
CA VAL A 66 -6.46 -9.92 -10.55
C VAL A 66 -6.33 -9.36 -9.15
N CYS A 67 -7.36 -9.59 -8.32
CA CYS A 67 -7.39 -9.23 -6.90
C CYS A 67 -7.63 -10.49 -6.06
N TYR A 68 -6.90 -10.59 -4.96
CA TYR A 68 -6.98 -11.70 -4.00
C TYR A 68 -7.65 -11.23 -2.72
N ALA A 69 -8.71 -11.92 -2.29
CA ALA A 69 -9.31 -11.75 -0.97
C ALA A 69 -8.66 -12.74 0.00
N VAL A 70 -7.94 -12.27 0.99
CA VAL A 70 -7.10 -13.08 1.87
C VAL A 70 -7.60 -12.98 3.31
N GLY A 71 -7.75 -14.12 3.98
CA GLY A 71 -8.09 -14.18 5.40
C GLY A 71 -6.88 -13.92 6.30
N LEU A 72 -7.13 -13.62 7.58
CA LEU A 72 -6.06 -13.38 8.59
C LEU A 72 -5.17 -14.60 8.86
N ASP A 73 -5.51 -15.77 8.33
CA ASP A 73 -4.63 -16.94 8.31
C ASP A 73 -3.69 -16.98 7.09
N GLY A 74 -3.72 -15.95 6.25
CA GLY A 74 -2.91 -15.79 5.04
C GLY A 74 -3.39 -16.59 3.82
N ARG A 75 -4.54 -17.27 3.90
CA ARG A 75 -5.10 -18.07 2.81
C ARG A 75 -6.05 -17.26 1.95
N THR A 76 -5.92 -17.35 0.64
CA THR A 76 -6.88 -16.79 -0.31
C THR A 76 -8.25 -17.44 -0.15
N ARG A 77 -9.28 -16.62 -0.03
CA ARG A 77 -10.69 -17.00 0.09
C ARG A 77 -11.41 -16.90 -1.26
N ALA A 78 -10.98 -15.94 -2.07
CA ALA A 78 -11.51 -15.71 -3.40
C ALA A 78 -10.50 -14.97 -4.27
N THR A 79 -10.61 -15.17 -5.59
CA THR A 79 -9.85 -14.46 -6.60
C THR A 79 -10.84 -13.75 -7.53
N TYR A 80 -10.63 -12.45 -7.74
CA TYR A 80 -11.48 -11.64 -8.61
C TYR A 80 -10.70 -11.14 -9.82
N THR A 81 -11.17 -11.50 -11.03
CA THR A 81 -10.61 -11.00 -12.28
C THR A 81 -11.45 -9.83 -12.78
N LEU A 82 -10.85 -8.69 -13.04
CA LEU A 82 -11.54 -7.52 -13.58
C LEU A 82 -11.78 -7.69 -15.06
N ARG A 83 -13.07 -7.71 -15.47
CA ARG A 83 -13.50 -7.99 -16.83
C ARG A 83 -12.97 -6.96 -17.83
N GLY A 84 -12.21 -7.41 -18.82
CA GLY A 84 -11.74 -6.58 -19.91
C GLY A 84 -10.73 -5.50 -19.50
N VAL A 85 -10.17 -5.60 -18.31
CA VAL A 85 -9.10 -4.73 -17.83
C VAL A 85 -7.76 -5.35 -18.19
N ARG A 86 -6.86 -4.54 -18.73
CA ARG A 86 -5.45 -4.87 -18.92
C ARG A 86 -4.67 -4.10 -17.85
N ALA A 87 -4.13 -4.80 -16.87
CA ALA A 87 -3.18 -4.24 -15.92
C ALA A 87 -1.88 -3.95 -16.66
N GLN A 88 -1.37 -2.74 -16.53
CA GLN A 88 -0.09 -2.35 -17.11
C GLN A 88 0.95 -2.18 -16.00
N ASP A 89 0.62 -1.39 -14.98
CA ASP A 89 1.51 -1.05 -13.88
C ASP A 89 0.64 -0.69 -12.65
N TRP A 90 0.19 -1.75 -11.95
CA TRP A 90 -0.73 -1.63 -10.82
C TRP A 90 0.04 -1.42 -9.54
N GLU A 91 -0.14 -0.26 -8.90
CA GLU A 91 0.67 0.16 -7.78
C GLU A 91 -0.07 0.15 -6.44
N ALA A 92 -1.35 0.53 -6.45
CA ALA A 92 -2.08 0.71 -5.21
C ALA A 92 -3.53 0.27 -5.28
N MET A 93 -4.11 0.05 -4.11
CA MET A 93 -5.56 -0.15 -3.99
C MET A 93 -6.13 0.54 -2.75
N ALA A 94 -7.44 0.79 -2.77
CA ALA A 94 -8.17 1.31 -1.63
C ALA A 94 -9.56 0.67 -1.54
N ALA A 95 -10.12 0.62 -0.32
CA ALA A 95 -11.52 0.35 -0.09
C ALA A 95 -12.23 1.64 0.37
N SER A 96 -13.44 1.88 -0.11
CA SER A 96 -14.24 3.01 0.35
C SER A 96 -15.73 2.70 0.27
N LYS A 97 -16.52 3.40 1.09
CA LYS A 97 -17.97 3.47 0.89
C LYS A 97 -18.31 4.66 0.00
N ASP A 98 -19.23 4.44 -0.93
CA ASP A 98 -19.81 5.53 -1.69
C ASP A 98 -20.62 6.42 -0.73
N PRO A 99 -20.34 7.73 -0.64
CA PRO A 99 -20.93 8.59 0.37
C PRO A 99 -22.44 8.84 0.16
N VAL A 100 -22.97 8.53 -1.02
CA VAL A 100 -24.38 8.71 -1.36
C VAL A 100 -25.16 7.41 -1.18
N THR A 101 -24.63 6.31 -1.70
CA THR A 101 -25.34 5.01 -1.71
C THR A 101 -24.96 4.12 -0.53
N GLY A 102 -23.88 4.41 0.17
CA GLY A 102 -23.29 3.57 1.23
C GLY A 102 -22.68 2.26 0.71
N GLN A 103 -22.70 2.03 -0.60
CA GLN A 103 -22.14 0.81 -1.19
C GLN A 103 -20.62 0.80 -1.06
N SER A 104 -20.08 -0.35 -0.67
CA SER A 104 -18.66 -0.58 -0.60
C SER A 104 -18.06 -0.81 -1.98
N ALA A 105 -16.87 -0.28 -2.22
CA ALA A 105 -16.13 -0.41 -3.46
C ALA A 105 -14.64 -0.59 -3.20
N LEU A 106 -14.00 -1.34 -4.10
CA LEU A 106 -12.56 -1.47 -4.22
C LEU A 106 -12.08 -0.60 -5.40
N TRP A 107 -10.94 0.02 -5.21
CA TRP A 107 -10.27 0.84 -6.21
C TRP A 107 -8.90 0.25 -6.51
N PHE A 108 -8.55 0.15 -7.79
CA PHE A 108 -7.30 -0.40 -8.28
C PHE A 108 -6.62 0.64 -9.15
N ALA A 109 -5.37 0.95 -8.88
CA ALA A 109 -4.65 2.04 -9.48
C ALA A 109 -3.56 1.52 -10.44
N ASP A 110 -3.79 1.66 -11.72
CA ASP A 110 -2.86 1.43 -12.81
C ASP A 110 -2.20 2.79 -13.13
N ILE A 111 -1.23 3.18 -12.30
CA ILE A 111 -0.69 4.54 -12.21
C ILE A 111 0.84 4.62 -12.24
N GLY A 112 1.54 3.47 -12.23
CA GLY A 112 2.99 3.42 -12.35
C GLY A 112 3.46 3.89 -13.74
N ASP A 113 4.62 4.54 -13.78
CA ASP A 113 5.29 5.04 -15.00
C ASP A 113 6.79 5.26 -14.72
N SER A 114 7.42 4.27 -14.09
CA SER A 114 8.67 4.41 -13.31
C SER A 114 9.90 4.82 -14.14
N LEU A 115 10.02 4.41 -15.39
CA LEU A 115 11.26 4.61 -16.15
C LEU A 115 11.20 5.78 -17.13
N ASP A 116 10.12 5.92 -17.86
CA ASP A 116 10.06 6.81 -19.02
C ASP A 116 9.15 8.01 -18.83
N ARG A 117 8.23 7.99 -17.87
CA ARG A 117 7.19 9.02 -17.63
C ARG A 117 6.50 9.41 -18.94
N THR A 118 6.12 8.39 -19.69
CA THR A 118 5.57 8.55 -21.05
C THR A 118 4.06 8.46 -21.09
N ARG A 119 3.44 7.97 -19.99
CA ARG A 119 1.99 7.78 -19.93
C ARG A 119 1.29 9.15 -19.84
N GLN A 120 0.65 9.54 -20.94
CA GLN A 120 -0.12 10.79 -20.99
C GLN A 120 -1.38 10.73 -20.12
N ASP A 121 -1.93 9.54 -19.92
CA ASP A 121 -2.98 9.27 -18.94
C ASP A 121 -2.78 7.91 -18.28
N VAL A 122 -3.21 7.83 -17.03
CA VAL A 122 -3.21 6.63 -16.19
C VAL A 122 -4.66 6.22 -15.91
N SER A 123 -4.87 5.04 -15.31
CA SER A 123 -6.23 4.54 -15.09
C SER A 123 -6.44 4.10 -13.65
N ILE A 124 -7.60 4.43 -13.10
CA ILE A 124 -8.05 3.88 -11.82
C ILE A 124 -9.39 3.20 -12.04
N TYR A 125 -9.50 1.98 -11.57
CA TYR A 125 -10.67 1.13 -11.74
C TYR A 125 -11.45 1.03 -10.43
N LYS A 126 -12.78 1.24 -10.50
CA LYS A 126 -13.69 1.06 -9.36
C LYS A 126 -14.52 -0.19 -9.58
N VAL A 127 -14.54 -1.08 -8.59
CA VAL A 127 -15.33 -2.31 -8.57
C VAL A 127 -16.23 -2.27 -7.33
N ALA A 128 -17.52 -2.61 -7.46
CA ALA A 128 -18.34 -2.87 -6.28
C ALA A 128 -17.72 -4.01 -5.47
N GLU A 129 -17.50 -3.84 -4.18
CA GLU A 129 -16.94 -4.89 -3.35
C GLU A 129 -17.80 -6.16 -3.44
N PRO A 130 -17.22 -7.32 -3.80
CA PRO A 130 -17.99 -8.55 -3.99
C PRO A 130 -18.67 -9.00 -2.69
N ARG A 131 -19.95 -9.33 -2.79
CA ARG A 131 -20.76 -9.79 -1.63
C ARG A 131 -20.49 -11.23 -1.23
N ALA A 132 -19.89 -12.02 -2.10
CA ALA A 132 -19.58 -13.42 -1.85
C ALA A 132 -18.07 -13.66 -2.02
N LEU A 133 -17.47 -14.35 -1.05
CA LEU A 133 -16.09 -14.79 -1.10
C LEU A 133 -15.98 -16.08 -1.94
N ARG A 134 -16.03 -15.91 -3.25
CA ARG A 134 -15.83 -16.97 -4.25
C ARG A 134 -15.21 -16.38 -5.51
N ASP A 135 -14.44 -17.17 -6.22
CA ASP A 135 -13.83 -16.76 -7.48
C ASP A 135 -14.88 -16.24 -8.47
N ALA A 136 -14.60 -15.10 -9.06
CA ALA A 136 -15.51 -14.46 -10.00
C ALA A 136 -14.80 -13.48 -10.94
N THR A 137 -15.40 -13.30 -12.13
CA THR A 137 -15.09 -12.15 -12.99
C THR A 137 -16.03 -11.00 -12.66
N VAL A 138 -15.47 -9.87 -12.27
CA VAL A 138 -16.21 -8.69 -11.82
C VAL A 138 -16.13 -7.56 -12.84
N SER A 139 -17.18 -6.74 -12.91
CA SER A 139 -17.18 -5.55 -13.77
C SER A 139 -16.50 -4.38 -13.06
N ALA A 140 -15.67 -3.65 -13.80
CA ALA A 140 -14.98 -2.47 -13.31
C ALA A 140 -15.42 -1.22 -14.09
N THR A 141 -15.53 -0.10 -13.39
CA THR A 141 -15.67 1.22 -14.00
C THR A 141 -14.29 1.85 -14.13
N ARG A 142 -13.86 2.12 -15.34
CA ARG A 142 -12.56 2.77 -15.62
C ARG A 142 -12.71 4.29 -15.58
N TYR A 143 -11.80 4.96 -14.87
CA TYR A 143 -11.58 6.39 -14.91
C TYR A 143 -10.16 6.66 -15.40
N ARG A 144 -10.01 7.53 -16.40
CA ARG A 144 -8.70 7.98 -16.90
C ARG A 144 -8.32 9.29 -16.23
N PHE A 145 -7.03 9.44 -15.93
CA PHE A 145 -6.48 10.61 -15.26
C PHE A 145 -5.22 11.11 -15.96
N SER A 146 -5.03 12.43 -15.96
CA SER A 146 -3.75 13.07 -16.24
C SER A 146 -3.39 14.00 -15.10
N TYR A 147 -2.10 14.25 -14.90
CA TYR A 147 -1.65 15.23 -13.92
C TYR A 147 -1.58 16.60 -14.55
N GLU A 148 -1.95 17.68 -13.82
CA GLU A 148 -1.95 19.04 -14.34
C GLU A 148 -0.56 19.56 -14.74
N ASP A 149 0.48 18.96 -14.16
CA ASP A 149 1.88 19.34 -14.31
C ASP A 149 2.72 18.29 -15.08
N GLY A 150 2.07 17.44 -15.87
CA GLY A 150 2.69 16.45 -16.75
C GLY A 150 2.80 15.05 -16.15
N PRO A 151 3.24 14.04 -16.93
CA PRO A 151 3.32 12.65 -16.51
C PRO A 151 4.10 12.46 -15.21
N ARG A 152 3.62 11.56 -14.36
CA ARG A 152 4.21 11.22 -13.06
C ARG A 152 4.24 9.71 -12.88
N ASP A 153 5.30 9.25 -12.23
CA ASP A 153 5.31 7.97 -11.57
C ASP A 153 4.56 8.08 -10.23
N ALA A 154 3.58 7.22 -9.98
CA ALA A 154 2.77 7.29 -8.77
C ALA A 154 2.46 5.89 -8.24
N GLU A 155 2.46 5.78 -6.90
CA GLU A 155 2.39 4.49 -6.21
C GLU A 155 1.32 4.44 -5.12
N GLY A 156 0.65 5.54 -4.82
CA GLY A 156 -0.35 5.57 -3.76
C GLY A 156 -1.67 6.13 -4.21
N ILE A 157 -2.76 5.50 -3.78
CA ILE A 157 -4.10 6.09 -3.83
C ILE A 157 -4.78 6.05 -2.48
N MET A 158 -5.64 7.01 -2.24
CA MET A 158 -6.52 7.00 -1.08
C MET A 158 -7.85 7.67 -1.40
N VAL A 159 -8.93 7.14 -0.84
CA VAL A 159 -10.28 7.68 -1.04
C VAL A 159 -10.81 8.17 0.30
N HIS A 160 -11.15 9.45 0.38
CA HIS A 160 -11.64 10.05 1.61
C HIS A 160 -13.01 9.44 2.00
N PRO A 161 -13.17 8.83 3.18
CA PRO A 161 -14.31 7.97 3.52
C PRO A 161 -15.65 8.71 3.58
N ARG A 162 -15.66 10.01 3.90
CA ARG A 162 -16.88 10.82 4.02
C ARG A 162 -17.25 11.55 2.73
N THR A 163 -16.27 11.90 1.89
CA THR A 163 -16.52 12.74 0.70
C THR A 163 -16.39 11.99 -0.61
N GLY A 164 -15.81 10.77 -0.59
CA GLY A 164 -15.50 10.00 -1.79
C GLY A 164 -14.43 10.62 -2.69
N ARG A 165 -13.71 11.67 -2.22
CA ARG A 165 -12.64 12.30 -2.98
C ARG A 165 -11.46 11.36 -3.10
N LEU A 166 -11.00 11.18 -4.33
CA LEU A 166 -9.83 10.39 -4.66
C LEU A 166 -8.58 11.28 -4.66
N TYR A 167 -7.50 10.74 -4.10
CA TYR A 167 -6.17 11.34 -4.09
C TYR A 167 -5.17 10.34 -4.65
N VAL A 168 -4.10 10.87 -5.26
CA VAL A 168 -2.97 10.11 -5.82
C VAL A 168 -1.68 10.69 -5.27
N VAL A 169 -0.72 9.82 -4.96
CA VAL A 169 0.60 10.19 -4.43
C VAL A 169 1.67 9.74 -5.40
N SER A 170 2.54 10.67 -5.84
CA SER A 170 3.65 10.34 -6.74
C SER A 170 4.86 9.79 -5.98
N LYS A 171 5.56 8.82 -6.60
CA LYS A 171 6.83 8.23 -6.15
C LYS A 171 8.00 8.94 -6.80
N GLU A 172 8.35 10.08 -6.29
CA GLU A 172 9.41 10.93 -6.80
C GLU A 172 10.26 11.50 -5.66
N PHE A 173 11.49 11.96 -5.94
CA PHE A 173 12.29 12.68 -4.94
C PHE A 173 11.59 13.96 -4.47
N SER A 174 10.87 14.65 -5.37
CA SER A 174 9.98 15.77 -5.05
C SER A 174 8.54 15.29 -5.11
N GLY A 175 8.17 14.33 -4.26
CA GLY A 175 6.85 13.74 -4.24
C GLY A 175 5.74 14.75 -4.09
N ALA A 176 4.58 14.47 -4.67
CA ALA A 176 3.42 15.33 -4.65
C ALA A 176 2.14 14.56 -4.35
N LEU A 177 1.22 15.25 -3.68
CA LEU A 177 -0.14 14.80 -3.44
C LEU A 177 -1.07 15.51 -4.40
N TYR A 178 -1.84 14.71 -5.15
CA TYR A 178 -2.81 15.18 -6.12
C TYR A 178 -4.24 14.84 -5.68
N ILE A 179 -5.20 15.67 -6.07
CA ILE A 179 -6.63 15.46 -5.82
C ILE A 179 -7.38 15.36 -7.15
N ALA A 180 -8.25 14.37 -7.26
CA ALA A 180 -9.14 14.21 -8.42
C ALA A 180 -10.31 15.22 -8.37
N PRO A 181 -10.98 15.48 -9.50
CA PRO A 181 -12.23 16.26 -9.52
C PRO A 181 -13.29 15.66 -8.59
N LYS A 182 -14.15 16.50 -8.01
CA LYS A 182 -15.24 16.03 -7.13
C LYS A 182 -16.17 15.02 -7.83
N ARG A 183 -16.40 15.20 -9.13
CA ARG A 183 -17.20 14.29 -9.95
C ARG A 183 -16.32 13.66 -11.01
N LEU A 184 -16.07 12.37 -10.89
CA LEU A 184 -15.30 11.60 -11.86
C LEU A 184 -16.13 11.35 -13.12
N ARG A 185 -15.45 11.40 -14.27
CA ARG A 185 -16.02 11.21 -15.59
C ARG A 185 -15.40 9.99 -16.26
N THR A 186 -16.24 9.16 -16.84
CA THR A 186 -15.83 7.97 -17.61
C THR A 186 -15.63 8.27 -19.10
N ASP A 187 -16.23 9.35 -19.60
CA ASP A 187 -16.23 9.77 -21.00
C ASP A 187 -15.04 10.67 -21.40
N ARG A 188 -14.25 11.12 -20.42
CA ARG A 188 -13.08 11.98 -20.65
C ARG A 188 -12.00 11.74 -19.60
N VAL A 189 -10.81 12.29 -19.82
CA VAL A 189 -9.72 12.32 -18.85
C VAL A 189 -10.06 13.29 -17.72
N ASN A 190 -9.85 12.87 -16.48
CA ASN A 190 -10.00 13.68 -15.29
C ASN A 190 -8.63 14.27 -14.92
N VAL A 191 -8.54 15.56 -14.68
CA VAL A 191 -7.28 16.22 -14.35
C VAL A 191 -7.05 16.15 -12.84
N LEU A 192 -5.94 15.54 -12.44
CA LEU A 192 -5.42 15.51 -11.07
C LEU A 192 -4.72 16.84 -10.80
N ARG A 193 -5.12 17.54 -9.73
CA ARG A 193 -4.53 18.81 -9.30
C ARG A 193 -3.64 18.62 -8.10
N LYS A 194 -2.45 19.18 -8.14
CA LYS A 194 -1.53 19.18 -7.00
C LYS A 194 -2.12 19.98 -5.84
N VAL A 195 -2.11 19.40 -4.64
CA VAL A 195 -2.66 20.02 -3.43
C VAL A 195 -1.65 20.07 -2.27
N GLY A 196 -0.48 19.48 -2.43
CA GLY A 196 0.58 19.50 -1.43
C GLY A 196 1.80 18.70 -1.87
N GLY A 197 2.83 18.70 -1.03
CA GLY A 197 3.96 17.81 -1.14
C GLY A 197 3.64 16.40 -0.63
N ALA A 198 4.48 15.45 -1.01
CA ALA A 198 4.50 14.11 -0.44
C ALA A 198 5.94 13.75 -0.03
N PRO A 199 6.13 12.83 0.93
CA PRO A 199 7.45 12.30 1.25
C PRO A 199 8.15 11.76 -0.01
N PRO A 200 9.47 11.91 -0.11
CA PRO A 200 10.25 11.33 -1.21
C PRO A 200 10.06 9.83 -1.30
N MET A 201 9.91 9.30 -2.52
CA MET A 201 9.80 7.87 -2.77
C MET A 201 8.63 7.23 -1.98
N ALA A 202 7.46 7.88 -2.04
CA ALA A 202 6.24 7.34 -1.46
C ALA A 202 5.84 6.04 -2.19
N THR A 203 5.43 5.03 -1.43
CA THR A 203 5.06 3.71 -1.96
C THR A 203 3.57 3.41 -1.84
N ASP A 204 2.83 4.04 -0.94
CA ASP A 204 1.37 3.93 -0.85
C ASP A 204 0.79 5.00 0.11
N ALA A 205 -0.53 5.10 0.16
CA ALA A 205 -1.25 6.03 1.03
C ALA A 205 -2.63 5.51 1.45
N ALA A 206 -3.08 5.91 2.64
CA ALA A 206 -4.41 5.53 3.12
C ALA A 206 -5.05 6.63 3.98
N PHE A 207 -6.36 6.84 3.86
CA PHE A 207 -7.14 7.65 4.80
C PHE A 207 -7.48 6.85 6.06
N ALA A 208 -7.45 7.54 7.20
CA ALA A 208 -8.07 7.03 8.41
C ALA A 208 -9.57 6.78 8.19
N PRO A 209 -10.18 5.75 8.82
CA PRO A 209 -11.57 5.37 8.60
C PRO A 209 -12.57 6.50 8.89
N ASP A 210 -12.23 7.41 9.80
CA ASP A 210 -13.03 8.59 10.15
C ASP A 210 -12.76 9.81 9.25
N GLY A 211 -11.77 9.72 8.34
CA GLY A 211 -11.35 10.80 7.44
C GLY A 211 -10.69 12.00 8.12
N SER A 212 -10.28 11.88 9.38
CA SER A 212 -9.66 12.97 10.13
C SER A 212 -8.18 13.22 9.76
N SER A 213 -7.56 12.22 9.15
CA SER A 213 -6.14 12.22 8.77
C SER A 213 -5.87 11.19 7.68
N PHE A 214 -4.67 11.22 7.13
CA PHE A 214 -4.19 10.22 6.19
C PHE A 214 -2.71 9.92 6.42
N VAL A 215 -2.25 8.76 6.00
CA VAL A 215 -0.84 8.39 5.99
C VAL A 215 -0.33 8.29 4.56
N ILE A 216 0.93 8.67 4.36
CA ILE A 216 1.71 8.38 3.16
C ILE A 216 2.91 7.56 3.59
N ARG A 217 3.07 6.38 3.01
CA ARG A 217 4.16 5.45 3.30
C ARG A 217 5.35 5.70 2.39
N THR A 218 6.52 5.45 2.93
CA THR A 218 7.78 5.24 2.21
C THR A 218 8.38 3.91 2.66
N TYR A 219 9.53 3.53 2.16
CA TYR A 219 10.20 2.30 2.61
C TYR A 219 10.46 2.25 4.12
N ALA A 220 10.73 3.39 4.77
CA ALA A 220 11.12 3.44 6.18
C ALA A 220 10.04 4.02 7.11
N TYR A 221 9.14 4.85 6.62
CA TYR A 221 8.19 5.59 7.46
C TYR A 221 6.78 5.61 6.85
N ALA A 222 5.79 5.72 7.73
CA ALA A 222 4.46 6.25 7.40
C ALA A 222 4.35 7.66 8.00
N SER A 223 4.20 8.66 7.15
CA SER A 223 3.99 10.05 7.56
C SER A 223 2.50 10.31 7.70
N LEU A 224 2.05 10.65 8.92
CA LEU A 224 0.66 10.96 9.22
C LEU A 224 0.41 12.46 9.05
N PHE A 225 -0.60 12.80 8.26
CA PHE A 225 -1.02 14.17 7.99
C PHE A 225 -2.46 14.41 8.41
N ARG A 226 -2.76 15.63 8.91
CA ARG A 226 -4.13 16.08 9.15
C ARG A 226 -4.76 16.65 7.88
N ALA A 227 -3.97 17.36 7.10
CA ALA A 227 -4.32 17.94 5.81
C ALA A 227 -3.07 17.96 4.91
N PRO A 228 -3.15 18.23 3.60
CA PRO A 228 -1.96 18.45 2.79
C PRO A 228 -0.99 19.41 3.48
N ASP A 229 0.28 19.04 3.53
CA ASP A 229 1.39 19.76 4.17
C ASP A 229 1.29 19.96 5.71
N ASP A 230 0.25 19.42 6.37
CA ASP A 230 0.09 19.46 7.84
C ASP A 230 0.50 18.10 8.45
N LEU A 231 1.81 17.90 8.56
CA LEU A 231 2.40 16.70 9.16
C LEU A 231 2.16 16.66 10.68
N ILE A 232 1.58 15.56 11.16
CA ILE A 232 1.38 15.31 12.60
C ILE A 232 2.60 14.57 13.17
N VAL A 233 2.94 13.41 12.61
CA VAL A 233 4.03 12.55 13.09
C VAL A 233 4.52 11.60 12.01
N LYS A 234 5.76 11.14 12.14
CA LYS A 234 6.29 10.03 11.35
C LYS A 234 6.33 8.78 12.20
N ILE A 235 5.79 7.69 11.69
CA ILE A 235 5.73 6.38 12.32
C ILE A 235 6.79 5.51 11.66
N LEU A 236 7.71 4.97 12.43
CA LEU A 236 8.70 4.02 11.91
C LEU A 236 7.98 2.75 11.46
N MET A 237 8.28 2.30 10.26
CA MET A 237 7.71 1.07 9.71
C MET A 237 8.67 -0.10 9.90
N PRO A 238 8.17 -1.34 9.93
CA PRO A 238 9.03 -2.53 9.94
C PRO A 238 10.00 -2.51 8.75
N GLY A 239 11.22 -2.96 8.95
CA GLY A 239 12.22 -3.11 7.89
C GLY A 239 11.85 -4.24 6.95
N LEU A 240 11.01 -3.95 5.97
CA LEU A 240 10.55 -4.89 4.95
C LEU A 240 11.34 -4.73 3.66
N HIS A 241 11.67 -5.86 3.05
CA HIS A 241 12.22 -5.85 1.69
C HIS A 241 11.09 -5.44 0.71
N GLN A 242 11.32 -4.44 -0.13
CA GLN A 242 10.31 -3.87 -1.03
C GLN A 242 8.99 -3.60 -0.29
N ALA A 243 9.07 -2.64 0.63
CA ALA A 243 7.98 -2.23 1.50
C ALA A 243 7.00 -1.34 0.72
N GLU A 244 5.87 -1.90 0.23
CA GLU A 244 4.99 -1.21 -0.71
C GLU A 244 3.68 -0.74 -0.05
N SER A 245 2.82 -1.62 0.38
CA SER A 245 1.42 -1.32 0.66
C SER A 245 1.12 -0.87 2.10
N ILE A 246 0.10 -0.02 2.28
CA ILE A 246 -0.40 0.40 3.59
C ILE A 246 -1.93 0.51 3.59
N ALA A 247 -2.56 0.07 4.69
CA ALA A 247 -3.97 0.29 4.95
C ALA A 247 -4.20 0.58 6.43
N TYR A 248 -5.27 1.27 6.78
CA TYR A 248 -5.73 1.33 8.18
C TYR A 248 -6.53 0.09 8.53
N THR A 249 -6.45 -0.35 9.79
CA THR A 249 -7.47 -1.20 10.39
C THR A 249 -8.79 -0.45 10.47
N LEU A 250 -9.94 -1.16 10.48
CA LEU A 250 -11.26 -0.53 10.46
C LEU A 250 -11.55 0.35 11.68
N ASP A 251 -10.93 0.03 12.83
CA ASP A 251 -10.99 0.83 14.06
C ASP A 251 -10.08 2.06 14.03
N GLY A 252 -9.17 2.15 13.04
CA GLY A 252 -8.21 3.22 12.91
C GLY A 252 -7.09 3.20 13.96
N GLU A 253 -6.97 2.14 14.76
CA GLU A 253 -5.99 2.03 15.84
C GLU A 253 -4.62 1.51 15.40
N ALA A 254 -4.55 0.96 14.18
CA ALA A 254 -3.30 0.47 13.61
C ALA A 254 -3.25 0.63 12.09
N LEU A 255 -2.05 0.47 11.56
CA LEU A 255 -1.78 0.33 10.13
C LEU A 255 -1.45 -1.13 9.82
N LEU A 256 -1.90 -1.60 8.68
CA LEU A 256 -1.43 -2.83 8.04
C LEU A 256 -0.36 -2.44 7.03
N ALA A 257 0.79 -3.09 7.10
CA ALA A 257 1.92 -2.81 6.24
C ALA A 257 2.37 -4.08 5.55
N GLY A 258 2.34 -4.09 4.23
CA GLY A 258 2.74 -5.21 3.39
C GLY A 258 4.06 -4.96 2.66
N SER A 259 4.55 -5.98 2.00
CA SER A 259 5.73 -5.97 1.15
C SER A 259 5.56 -6.96 0.02
N GLU A 260 6.35 -6.82 -1.01
CA GLU A 260 6.46 -7.81 -2.08
C GLU A 260 7.17 -9.08 -1.64
N GLY A 261 7.12 -10.07 -2.52
CA GLY A 261 7.75 -11.37 -2.37
C GLY A 261 6.77 -12.49 -2.02
N VAL A 262 7.14 -13.70 -2.43
CA VAL A 262 6.38 -14.91 -2.08
C VAL A 262 6.40 -15.10 -0.56
N ASN A 263 5.24 -15.39 0.02
CA ASN A 263 5.07 -15.57 1.47
C ASN A 263 5.44 -14.30 2.28
N SER A 264 5.27 -13.12 1.66
CA SER A 264 5.54 -11.84 2.32
C SER A 264 4.62 -11.62 3.52
N PRO A 265 5.11 -10.94 4.57
CA PRO A 265 4.34 -10.68 5.78
C PRO A 265 3.44 -9.46 5.61
N VAL A 266 2.32 -9.48 6.33
CA VAL A 266 1.53 -8.28 6.63
C VAL A 266 1.68 -7.99 8.13
N TRP A 267 2.19 -6.81 8.43
CA TRP A 267 2.43 -6.32 9.78
C TRP A 267 1.28 -5.46 10.27
N ARG A 268 1.02 -5.54 11.57
CA ARG A 268 0.18 -4.58 12.28
C ARG A 268 1.08 -3.60 13.04
N VAL A 269 1.04 -2.33 12.65
CA VAL A 269 1.79 -1.24 13.28
C VAL A 269 0.82 -0.39 14.08
N PRO A 270 0.89 -0.37 15.42
CA PRO A 270 -0.01 0.43 16.24
C PRO A 270 0.13 1.92 15.93
N MET A 271 -0.99 2.64 15.90
CA MET A 271 -0.98 4.10 15.86
C MET A 271 -0.50 4.65 17.21
N PRO A 272 0.23 5.79 17.22
CA PRO A 272 0.61 6.45 18.46
C PRO A 272 -0.62 6.76 19.33
N SER A 273 -0.51 6.50 20.64
CA SER A 273 -1.63 6.62 21.58
C SER A 273 -2.24 8.02 21.61
N GLU A 274 -1.42 9.06 21.44
CA GLU A 274 -1.86 10.46 21.40
C GLU A 274 -2.78 10.73 20.20
N VAL A 275 -2.48 10.10 19.05
CA VAL A 275 -3.29 10.23 17.82
C VAL A 275 -4.64 9.52 18.01
N VAL A 276 -4.64 8.33 18.62
CA VAL A 276 -5.87 7.58 18.88
C VAL A 276 -6.77 8.33 19.86
N GLN A 277 -6.18 8.89 20.92
CA GLN A 277 -6.92 9.67 21.94
C GLN A 277 -7.53 10.94 21.36
N ASP A 278 -6.79 11.72 20.54
CA ASP A 278 -7.31 12.94 19.89
C ASP A 278 -8.52 12.64 18.98
N ARG A 279 -8.52 11.50 18.29
CA ARG A 279 -9.65 11.05 17.47
C ARG A 279 -10.89 10.70 18.29
N ARG A 280 -10.72 10.13 19.50
CA ARG A 280 -11.80 9.73 20.39
C ARG A 280 -12.38 10.89 21.20
N SER A 281 -11.60 11.96 21.37
CA SER A 281 -12.05 13.17 22.09
C SER A 281 -13.08 13.92 21.25
N PRO A 282 -14.28 14.21 21.79
CA PRO A 282 -15.25 15.03 21.07
C PRO A 282 -14.63 16.42 20.85
N ARG A 283 -14.39 16.80 19.58
CA ARG A 283 -14.02 18.17 19.24
C ARG A 283 -15.23 19.05 19.61
N LEU A 284 -15.08 19.81 20.65
CA LEU A 284 -16.01 20.91 20.93
C LEU A 284 -15.97 21.84 19.68
N ARG A 285 -17.03 21.81 18.88
CA ARG A 285 -17.27 22.69 17.74
C ARG A 285 -17.86 24.01 18.23
#